data_e430e2110b7bfa5ca751d1920c6a1178
#
_entry.id   e430e2110b7bfa5ca751d1920c6a1178
#
_cell.length_a   1.000
_cell.length_b   1.000
_cell.length_c   1.000
_cell.angle_alpha   90.00
_cell.angle_beta   90.00
_cell.angle_gamma   90.00
#
_symmetry.space_group_name_H-M   'P 1'
#
loop_
_entity.id
_entity.type
_entity.pdbx_description
1 polymer ?
#
loop_
_entity_poly.entity_id
_entity_poly.type
_entity_poly.pdbx_seq_one_letter_code
_entity_poly.pdbx_strand_id
1 'polypeptide(L)'
;EILLDDARRLHEKLLASGCKSRLHIAPERWHAYVLYNLSENMEQDFSEINRFLTKVLSPAKSLRWMRLDNAAKIYPAAKRRNWTNFFRLSATLTEPVDTDVLRTALDVTVRRFPSIAVRLRRGVFWYYLEEISKAPAIEEDKSYPLVHVPFDDVRRCAFRVLVYKNRLAVEFFHAVTDGTGGLIFLKTLTAEYLSQKYGIQIPAERGVLGRLEDPDPEELEDSFLRYAGQITASRKEQTAYHLSGTPEPDGFLDLTTLMLPVDAVKAKAKEFGVSVTEFIAAVMMKAISDLQTEKVPRRMRRRPVKVLLPVNLRGLFPSRTLRNFASYVTPEIDPRLGDYSLAEICKIVHYRMGLENDARMMTAKIATNVASERSAVLRAMPLFIKNIAMKAVFDLVGECKSCLCLSNLGLVQLPDAMAPYVARMDFIIGVQAKAPHNCGVVSWDGTMYINMIRNIREPELESHFYRVLHTLGLPVKVESNQRWT
;
A
#
# COMPACT_ATOMS: atom_id res chain seq x y z
N GLU A 1 41.09 -13.37 20.83
CA GLU A 1 40.72 -13.73 19.43
C GLU A 1 40.22 -15.18 19.34
N ILE A 2 40.91 -16.19 19.89
CA ILE A 2 40.50 -17.62 19.79
C ILE A 2 39.09 -17.85 20.35
N LEU A 3 38.73 -17.28 21.51
CA LEU A 3 37.41 -17.44 22.11
C LEU A 3 36.33 -16.72 21.37
N LEU A 4 36.64 -15.65 20.65
CA LEU A 4 35.70 -14.95 19.78
C LEU A 4 35.34 -15.78 18.55
N ASP A 5 36.33 -16.45 17.96
CA ASP A 5 36.07 -17.31 16.80
C ASP A 5 35.28 -18.57 17.17
N ASP A 6 35.51 -19.12 18.35
CA ASP A 6 34.70 -20.23 18.87
C ASP A 6 33.28 -19.78 19.17
N ALA A 7 33.07 -18.58 19.70
CA ALA A 7 31.73 -18.01 19.90
C ALA A 7 30.99 -17.78 18.58
N ARG A 8 31.70 -17.31 17.54
CA ARG A 8 31.14 -17.15 16.17
C ARG A 8 30.74 -18.50 15.58
N ARG A 9 31.63 -19.50 15.64
CA ARG A 9 31.34 -20.86 15.15
C ARG A 9 30.17 -21.51 15.88
N LEU A 10 30.08 -21.32 17.20
CA LEU A 10 28.95 -21.80 18.01
C LEU A 10 27.64 -21.11 17.57
N HIS A 11 27.66 -19.79 17.40
CA HIS A 11 26.52 -19.00 16.94
C HIS A 11 26.00 -19.50 15.59
N GLU A 12 26.90 -19.69 14.61
CA GLU A 12 26.55 -20.22 13.29
C GLU A 12 25.94 -21.63 13.36
N LYS A 13 26.54 -22.53 14.17
CA LYS A 13 26.01 -23.90 14.37
C LYS A 13 24.63 -23.87 15.02
N LEU A 14 24.38 -22.98 15.99
CA LEU A 14 23.08 -22.84 16.64
C LEU A 14 22.03 -22.32 15.66
N LEU A 15 22.36 -21.36 14.82
CA LEU A 15 21.46 -20.87 13.77
C LEU A 15 21.15 -21.96 12.73
N ALA A 16 22.18 -22.71 12.29
CA ALA A 16 22.02 -23.81 11.35
C ALA A 16 21.13 -24.96 11.89
N SER A 17 21.14 -25.17 13.21
CA SER A 17 20.25 -26.15 13.87
C SER A 17 18.86 -25.58 14.24
N GLY A 18 18.52 -24.39 13.76
CA GLY A 18 17.23 -23.75 14.04
C GLY A 18 17.06 -23.18 15.45
N CYS A 19 18.14 -23.12 16.23
CA CYS A 19 18.12 -22.53 17.57
C CYS A 19 18.12 -20.99 17.51
N LYS A 20 17.43 -20.35 18.44
CA LYS A 20 17.51 -18.90 18.62
C LYS A 20 18.87 -18.56 19.24
N SER A 21 19.70 -17.86 18.52
CA SER A 21 21.02 -17.43 18.97
C SER A 21 21.27 -15.99 18.57
N ARG A 22 21.91 -15.23 19.44
CA ARG A 22 22.39 -13.87 19.15
C ARG A 22 23.83 -13.75 19.64
N LEU A 23 24.71 -13.31 18.76
CA LEU A 23 26.10 -13.00 19.11
C LEU A 23 26.21 -11.48 19.30
N HIS A 24 26.57 -11.08 20.54
CA HIS A 24 26.93 -9.70 20.88
C HIS A 24 28.43 -9.63 21.09
N ILE A 25 29.11 -8.79 20.32
CA ILE A 25 30.57 -8.57 20.44
C ILE A 25 30.76 -7.19 21.03
N ALA A 26 31.19 -7.15 22.30
CA ALA A 26 31.57 -5.92 22.98
C ALA A 26 33.04 -5.58 22.63
N PRO A 27 33.30 -4.47 21.89
CA PRO A 27 34.66 -4.11 21.53
C PRO A 27 35.50 -3.80 22.76
N GLU A 28 36.80 -4.16 22.72
CA GLU A 28 37.78 -3.87 23.78
C GLU A 28 37.49 -4.48 25.15
N ARG A 29 36.68 -5.55 25.21
CA ARG A 29 36.34 -6.27 26.44
C ARG A 29 36.98 -7.65 26.45
N TRP A 30 37.30 -8.12 27.63
CA TRP A 30 37.78 -9.49 27.84
C TRP A 30 36.60 -10.46 28.08
N HIS A 31 36.80 -11.74 27.84
CA HIS A 31 35.72 -12.75 27.67
C HIS A 31 34.76 -12.93 28.86
N ALA A 32 35.10 -12.55 30.05
CA ALA A 32 34.27 -12.73 31.25
C ALA A 32 33.89 -11.39 31.93
N TYR A 33 34.05 -10.26 31.26
CA TYR A 33 33.87 -8.93 31.86
C TYR A 33 32.50 -8.73 32.53
N VAL A 34 31.44 -9.37 31.98
CA VAL A 34 30.06 -9.29 32.51
C VAL A 34 29.94 -9.87 33.91
N LEU A 35 30.81 -10.82 34.30
CA LEU A 35 30.79 -11.45 35.63
C LEU A 35 31.43 -10.62 36.72
N TYR A 36 32.21 -9.60 36.37
CA TYR A 36 33.09 -8.90 37.32
C TYR A 36 32.74 -7.43 37.57
N ASN A 37 31.65 -6.93 36.97
CA ASN A 37 31.18 -5.55 37.20
C ASN A 37 32.25 -4.46 37.03
N LEU A 38 33.14 -4.59 36.03
CA LEU A 38 34.31 -3.73 35.85
C LEU A 38 34.20 -2.74 34.66
N SER A 39 33.03 -2.55 34.06
CA SER A 39 32.91 -1.69 32.90
C SER A 39 31.76 -0.67 33.01
N GLU A 40 31.99 0.55 32.52
CA GLU A 40 31.03 1.66 32.54
C GLU A 40 29.77 1.41 31.71
N ASN A 41 29.80 0.50 30.72
CA ASN A 41 28.67 0.20 29.83
C ASN A 41 27.96 -1.14 30.15
N MET A 42 28.18 -1.69 31.33
CA MET A 42 27.67 -3.00 31.71
C MET A 42 26.15 -3.05 31.81
N GLU A 43 25.50 -1.95 32.19
CA GLU A 43 24.02 -1.86 32.21
C GLU A 43 23.43 -2.03 30.83
N GLN A 44 24.10 -1.55 29.79
CA GLN A 44 23.66 -1.70 28.41
C GLN A 44 23.77 -3.16 27.93
N ASP A 45 24.93 -3.81 28.27
CA ASP A 45 25.15 -5.21 27.90
C ASP A 45 24.18 -6.15 28.67
N PHE A 46 23.93 -5.90 29.94
CA PHE A 46 22.92 -6.63 30.71
C PHE A 46 21.49 -6.38 30.18
N SER A 47 21.17 -5.18 29.77
CA SER A 47 19.88 -4.85 29.17
C SER A 47 19.69 -5.65 27.89
N GLU A 48 20.72 -5.80 27.06
CA GLU A 48 20.64 -6.63 25.84
C GLU A 48 20.50 -8.12 26.15
N ILE A 49 21.25 -8.64 27.11
CA ILE A 49 21.14 -10.04 27.58
C ILE A 49 19.72 -10.29 28.11
N ASN A 50 19.22 -9.44 29.00
CA ASN A 50 17.88 -9.56 29.57
C ASN A 50 16.79 -9.49 28.49
N ARG A 51 16.94 -8.59 27.48
CA ARG A 51 16.01 -8.51 26.35
C ARG A 51 16.00 -9.80 25.55
N PHE A 52 17.17 -10.38 25.30
CA PHE A 52 17.27 -11.66 24.59
C PHE A 52 16.66 -12.81 25.41
N LEU A 53 17.00 -12.93 26.69
CA LEU A 53 16.47 -13.97 27.58
C LEU A 53 14.96 -13.87 27.74
N THR A 54 14.43 -12.69 27.98
CA THR A 54 12.98 -12.45 28.06
C THR A 54 12.28 -12.91 26.77
N LYS A 55 12.88 -12.64 25.62
CA LYS A 55 12.36 -13.06 24.31
C LYS A 55 12.38 -14.58 24.11
N VAL A 56 13.45 -15.24 24.53
CA VAL A 56 13.64 -16.70 24.33
C VAL A 56 12.82 -17.51 25.33
N LEU A 57 12.77 -17.05 26.59
CA LEU A 57 12.07 -17.74 27.68
C LEU A 57 10.57 -17.40 27.75
N SER A 58 10.10 -16.45 26.96
CA SER A 58 8.66 -16.16 26.83
C SER A 58 7.92 -17.41 26.36
N PRO A 59 6.79 -17.79 26.98
CA PRO A 59 6.00 -18.94 26.57
C PRO A 59 5.56 -18.78 25.11
N ALA A 60 5.31 -19.91 24.42
CA ALA A 60 4.90 -19.93 23.01
C ALA A 60 3.84 -18.85 22.75
N LYS A 61 4.19 -17.91 21.87
CA LYS A 61 3.41 -16.69 21.59
C LYS A 61 1.99 -17.05 21.20
N SER A 62 1.02 -16.76 22.05
CA SER A 62 -0.39 -16.83 21.62
C SER A 62 -0.57 -15.93 20.41
N LEU A 63 -1.29 -16.40 19.39
CA LEU A 63 -1.55 -15.61 18.18
C LEU A 63 -2.16 -14.26 18.58
N ARG A 64 -1.54 -13.19 18.12
CA ARG A 64 -2.00 -11.83 18.43
C ARG A 64 -3.31 -11.55 17.71
N TRP A 65 -4.21 -10.87 18.39
CA TRP A 65 -5.38 -10.30 17.77
C TRP A 65 -5.28 -8.76 17.82
N MET A 66 -5.76 -8.09 16.77
CA MET A 66 -5.72 -6.65 16.65
C MET A 66 -7.06 -6.14 16.18
N ARG A 67 -7.47 -4.96 16.67
CA ARG A 67 -8.62 -4.24 16.10
C ARG A 67 -8.26 -3.76 14.71
N LEU A 68 -9.25 -3.66 13.82
CA LEU A 68 -9.05 -2.93 12.57
C LEU A 68 -8.73 -1.48 12.92
N ASP A 69 -7.78 -0.88 12.18
CA ASP A 69 -7.53 0.57 12.28
C ASP A 69 -8.77 1.35 11.80
N ASN A 70 -8.75 2.65 12.05
CA ASN A 70 -9.90 3.51 11.74
C ASN A 70 -10.31 3.44 10.28
N ALA A 71 -9.35 3.50 9.34
CA ALA A 71 -9.61 3.43 7.90
C ALA A 71 -10.07 2.03 7.46
N ALA A 72 -9.56 0.99 8.10
CA ALA A 72 -9.80 -0.40 7.70
C ALA A 72 -11.24 -0.87 7.90
N LYS A 73 -11.99 -0.28 8.83
CA LYS A 73 -13.35 -0.72 9.22
C LYS A 73 -14.36 -0.70 8.10
N ILE A 74 -14.16 0.17 7.11
CA ILE A 74 -15.08 0.27 5.97
C ILE A 74 -14.98 -0.91 5.01
N TYR A 75 -13.79 -1.48 4.82
CA TYR A 75 -13.54 -2.48 3.79
C TYR A 75 -14.33 -3.79 3.96
N PRO A 76 -14.45 -4.40 5.16
CA PRO A 76 -15.30 -5.57 5.33
C PRO A 76 -16.79 -5.30 5.12
N ALA A 77 -17.26 -4.07 5.43
CA ALA A 77 -18.66 -3.68 5.26
C ALA A 77 -18.99 -3.33 3.80
N ALA A 78 -18.03 -2.78 3.06
CA ALA A 78 -18.17 -2.37 1.66
C ALA A 78 -18.10 -3.54 0.67
N LYS A 79 -17.82 -4.76 1.13
CA LYS A 79 -17.71 -5.95 0.26
C LYS A 79 -18.95 -6.16 -0.60
N ARG A 80 -18.76 -6.61 -1.85
CA ARG A 80 -19.80 -7.05 -2.77
C ARG A 80 -19.53 -8.47 -3.25
N ARG A 81 -20.52 -9.11 -3.90
CA ARG A 81 -20.40 -10.49 -4.39
C ARG A 81 -19.19 -10.67 -5.34
N ASN A 82 -18.92 -9.68 -6.18
CA ASN A 82 -17.88 -9.73 -7.21
C ASN A 82 -16.74 -8.75 -6.96
N TRP A 83 -16.60 -8.24 -5.73
CA TRP A 83 -15.60 -7.23 -5.45
C TRP A 83 -15.11 -7.31 -4.01
N THR A 84 -13.80 -7.36 -3.87
CA THR A 84 -13.05 -7.24 -2.61
C THR A 84 -11.97 -6.19 -2.78
N ASN A 85 -11.78 -5.36 -1.77
CA ASN A 85 -10.79 -4.29 -1.78
C ASN A 85 -9.37 -4.84 -1.67
N PHE A 86 -8.80 -5.28 -2.77
CA PHE A 86 -7.39 -5.67 -2.87
C PHE A 86 -6.61 -4.65 -3.70
N PHE A 87 -5.34 -4.52 -3.38
CA PHE A 87 -4.35 -3.86 -4.23
C PHE A 87 -3.14 -4.76 -4.40
N ARG A 88 -2.39 -4.57 -5.47
CA ARG A 88 -1.23 -5.39 -5.84
C ARG A 88 0.03 -4.54 -5.88
N LEU A 89 1.10 -5.10 -5.36
CA LEU A 89 2.48 -4.68 -5.58
C LEU A 89 3.26 -5.83 -6.18
N SER A 90 4.11 -5.57 -7.17
CA SER A 90 4.95 -6.62 -7.74
C SER A 90 6.34 -6.12 -8.07
N ALA A 91 7.30 -7.04 -7.97
CA ALA A 91 8.66 -6.89 -8.44
C ALA A 91 8.90 -7.92 -9.54
N THR A 92 9.33 -7.46 -10.72
CA THR A 92 9.81 -8.33 -11.78
C THR A 92 11.32 -8.43 -11.64
N LEU A 93 11.81 -9.62 -11.40
CA LEU A 93 13.22 -9.91 -11.22
C LEU A 93 13.91 -10.10 -12.57
N THR A 94 15.24 -10.05 -12.58
CA THR A 94 16.05 -10.31 -13.79
C THR A 94 16.03 -11.76 -14.20
N GLU A 95 15.76 -12.68 -13.25
CA GLU A 95 15.70 -14.12 -13.47
C GLU A 95 14.37 -14.72 -12.97
N PRO A 96 14.01 -15.93 -13.45
CA PRO A 96 12.83 -16.64 -12.97
C PRO A 96 12.84 -16.85 -11.46
N VAL A 97 11.67 -16.71 -10.85
CA VAL A 97 11.46 -16.91 -9.41
C VAL A 97 11.51 -18.39 -9.08
N ASP A 98 12.41 -18.77 -8.18
CA ASP A 98 12.43 -20.10 -7.56
C ASP A 98 11.37 -20.15 -6.45
N THR A 99 10.35 -20.96 -6.64
CA THR A 99 9.22 -21.05 -5.72
C THR A 99 9.56 -21.71 -4.38
N ASP A 100 10.56 -22.61 -4.35
CA ASP A 100 10.98 -23.30 -3.13
C ASP A 100 11.78 -22.34 -2.23
N VAL A 101 12.70 -21.59 -2.81
CA VAL A 101 13.43 -20.52 -2.13
C VAL A 101 12.45 -19.44 -1.66
N LEU A 102 11.49 -19.03 -2.50
CA LEU A 102 10.49 -18.05 -2.13
C LEU A 102 9.60 -18.53 -0.97
N ARG A 103 9.28 -19.83 -0.91
CA ARG A 103 8.53 -20.42 0.21
C ARG A 103 9.26 -20.19 1.53
N THR A 104 10.55 -20.50 1.55
CA THR A 104 11.38 -20.35 2.75
C THR A 104 11.52 -18.87 3.15
N ALA A 105 11.72 -17.99 2.17
CA ALA A 105 11.79 -16.54 2.37
C ALA A 105 10.46 -15.98 2.91
N LEU A 106 9.33 -16.46 2.41
CA LEU A 106 8.00 -16.05 2.86
C LEU A 106 7.74 -16.47 4.32
N ASP A 107 8.15 -17.67 4.72
CA ASP A 107 8.02 -18.14 6.10
C ASP A 107 8.83 -17.27 7.08
N VAL A 108 9.99 -16.78 6.69
CA VAL A 108 10.78 -15.80 7.47
C VAL A 108 10.07 -14.45 7.53
N THR A 109 9.64 -13.94 6.37
CA THR A 109 9.03 -12.61 6.24
C THR A 109 7.72 -12.50 7.03
N VAL A 110 6.86 -13.51 6.98
CA VAL A 110 5.57 -13.53 7.70
C VAL A 110 5.76 -13.31 9.21
N ARG A 111 6.82 -13.87 9.80
CA ARG A 111 7.12 -13.68 11.24
C ARG A 111 7.50 -12.24 11.57
N ARG A 112 8.11 -11.52 10.62
CA ARG A 112 8.51 -10.12 10.78
C ARG A 112 7.33 -9.14 10.68
N PHE A 113 6.22 -9.55 10.03
CA PHE A 113 5.07 -8.68 9.72
C PHE A 113 3.76 -9.18 10.35
N PRO A 114 3.64 -9.25 11.69
CA PRO A 114 2.43 -9.76 12.35
C PRO A 114 1.20 -8.86 12.18
N SER A 115 1.34 -7.61 11.71
CA SER A 115 0.22 -6.74 11.36
C SER A 115 -0.34 -7.00 9.96
N ILE A 116 0.44 -7.62 9.07
CA ILE A 116 0.06 -7.96 7.70
C ILE A 116 -0.27 -9.45 7.58
N ALA A 117 0.52 -10.29 8.25
CA ALA A 117 0.34 -11.74 8.29
C ALA A 117 -0.85 -12.13 9.19
N VAL A 118 -2.04 -11.75 8.75
CA VAL A 118 -3.28 -11.88 9.52
C VAL A 118 -4.41 -12.45 8.69
N ARG A 119 -5.46 -12.89 9.39
CA ARG A 119 -6.76 -13.27 8.85
C ARG A 119 -7.86 -12.44 9.45
N LEU A 120 -8.93 -12.20 8.69
CA LEU A 120 -10.06 -11.43 9.17
C LEU A 120 -11.03 -12.35 9.95
N ARG A 121 -11.37 -11.95 11.16
CA ARG A 121 -12.33 -12.63 12.03
C ARG A 121 -13.55 -11.77 12.27
N ARG A 122 -14.68 -12.42 12.48
CA ARG A 122 -15.96 -11.77 12.80
C ARG A 122 -16.25 -11.93 14.29
N GLY A 123 -16.32 -10.81 14.99
CA GLY A 123 -16.84 -10.75 16.37
C GLY A 123 -18.31 -10.39 16.40
N VAL A 124 -18.86 -10.24 17.60
CA VAL A 124 -20.27 -9.86 17.82
C VAL A 124 -20.53 -8.40 17.39
N PHE A 125 -19.60 -7.51 17.73
CA PHE A 125 -19.75 -6.05 17.49
C PHE A 125 -18.81 -5.52 16.41
N TRP A 126 -17.65 -6.15 16.18
CA TRP A 126 -16.61 -5.70 15.25
C TRP A 126 -15.91 -6.85 14.56
N TYR A 127 -15.35 -6.57 13.38
CA TYR A 127 -14.30 -7.41 12.81
C TYR A 127 -12.98 -7.15 13.56
N TYR A 128 -12.13 -8.15 13.58
CA TYR A 128 -10.77 -8.06 14.12
C TYR A 128 -9.81 -8.86 13.25
N LEU A 129 -8.54 -8.55 13.35
CA LEU A 129 -7.46 -9.25 12.69
C LEU A 129 -6.81 -10.23 13.67
N GLU A 130 -6.55 -11.43 13.23
CA GLU A 130 -5.88 -12.46 14.01
C GLU A 130 -4.65 -12.93 13.24
N GLU A 131 -3.49 -12.93 13.89
CA GLU A 131 -2.22 -13.38 13.32
C GLU A 131 -2.35 -14.82 12.79
N ILE A 132 -1.73 -15.10 11.63
CA ILE A 132 -1.64 -16.45 11.08
C ILE A 132 -0.35 -17.13 11.55
N SER A 133 -0.42 -18.44 11.80
CA SER A 133 0.72 -19.23 12.26
C SER A 133 1.62 -19.74 11.14
N LYS A 134 1.12 -19.78 9.91
CA LYS A 134 1.82 -20.28 8.72
C LYS A 134 1.62 -19.33 7.56
N ALA A 135 2.65 -19.17 6.74
CA ALA A 135 2.58 -18.41 5.50
C ALA A 135 1.53 -19.01 4.54
N PRO A 136 0.85 -18.17 3.73
CA PRO A 136 -0.08 -18.65 2.70
C PRO A 136 0.65 -19.44 1.62
N ALA A 137 -0.09 -20.22 0.83
CA ALA A 137 0.44 -20.86 -0.35
C ALA A 137 0.90 -19.81 -1.38
N ILE A 138 1.95 -20.13 -2.12
CA ILE A 138 2.34 -19.37 -3.30
C ILE A 138 1.47 -19.86 -4.44
N GLU A 139 0.80 -18.94 -5.11
CA GLU A 139 -0.13 -19.23 -6.20
C GLU A 139 0.49 -18.86 -7.55
N GLU A 140 0.05 -19.51 -8.62
CA GLU A 140 0.38 -19.07 -9.96
C GLU A 140 -0.39 -17.79 -10.31
N ASP A 141 0.31 -16.77 -10.85
CA ASP A 141 -0.31 -15.54 -11.28
C ASP A 141 -1.06 -15.75 -12.60
N LYS A 142 -2.29 -15.26 -12.67
CA LYS A 142 -3.17 -15.44 -13.83
C LYS A 142 -2.98 -14.32 -14.87
N SER A 143 -3.77 -14.38 -15.92
CA SER A 143 -3.71 -13.45 -17.05
C SER A 143 -4.04 -12.00 -16.73
N TYR A 144 -4.69 -11.73 -15.60
CA TYR A 144 -5.02 -10.36 -15.16
C TYR A 144 -4.82 -10.21 -13.64
N PRO A 145 -4.46 -9.01 -13.18
CA PRO A 145 -4.24 -8.76 -11.76
C PRO A 145 -5.55 -8.68 -10.98
N LEU A 146 -5.45 -8.85 -9.65
CA LEU A 146 -6.57 -8.65 -8.72
C LEU A 146 -7.80 -9.51 -9.07
N VAL A 147 -7.58 -10.74 -9.54
CA VAL A 147 -8.65 -11.73 -9.68
C VAL A 147 -9.44 -11.80 -8.39
N HIS A 148 -10.77 -11.78 -8.50
CA HIS A 148 -11.66 -11.76 -7.34
C HIS A 148 -11.29 -12.80 -6.29
N VAL A 149 -11.05 -12.33 -5.07
CA VAL A 149 -10.78 -13.16 -3.89
C VAL A 149 -12.08 -13.32 -3.11
N PRO A 150 -12.58 -14.54 -2.96
CA PRO A 150 -13.74 -14.78 -2.10
C PRO A 150 -13.47 -14.31 -0.66
N PHE A 151 -14.48 -13.74 -0.02
CA PHE A 151 -14.30 -13.21 1.34
C PHE A 151 -13.96 -14.30 2.37
N ASP A 152 -14.27 -15.56 2.08
CA ASP A 152 -13.89 -16.69 2.93
C ASP A 152 -12.39 -16.98 2.88
N ASP A 153 -11.71 -16.65 1.78
CA ASP A 153 -10.25 -16.75 1.69
C ASP A 153 -9.58 -15.64 2.52
N VAL A 154 -10.15 -14.42 2.56
CA VAL A 154 -9.71 -13.36 3.48
C VAL A 154 -9.81 -13.79 4.95
N ARG A 155 -10.73 -14.68 5.28
CA ARG A 155 -10.85 -15.29 6.61
C ARG A 155 -9.78 -16.35 6.89
N ARG A 156 -9.04 -16.80 5.88
CA ARG A 156 -7.90 -17.71 6.01
C ARG A 156 -6.59 -16.91 6.02
N CYS A 157 -6.43 -15.99 5.08
CA CYS A 157 -5.30 -15.08 4.98
C CYS A 157 -5.73 -13.78 4.27
N ALA A 158 -5.33 -12.63 4.79
CA ALA A 158 -5.69 -11.32 4.24
C ALA A 158 -4.71 -10.81 3.18
N PHE A 159 -3.78 -11.61 2.73
CA PHE A 159 -2.92 -11.35 1.58
C PHE A 159 -2.63 -12.65 0.84
N ARG A 160 -2.16 -12.56 -0.40
CA ARG A 160 -1.68 -13.70 -1.19
C ARG A 160 -0.41 -13.36 -1.93
N VAL A 161 0.40 -14.37 -2.21
CA VAL A 161 1.65 -14.27 -2.95
C VAL A 161 1.50 -15.05 -4.25
N LEU A 162 1.83 -14.39 -5.37
CA LEU A 162 1.65 -14.93 -6.70
C LEU A 162 2.97 -14.85 -7.48
N VAL A 163 3.20 -15.84 -8.33
CA VAL A 163 4.40 -15.91 -9.15
C VAL A 163 4.04 -16.20 -10.61
N TYR A 164 4.63 -15.47 -11.52
CA TYR A 164 4.62 -15.79 -12.95
C TYR A 164 5.98 -15.51 -13.55
N LYS A 165 6.67 -16.58 -13.98
CA LYS A 165 8.05 -16.50 -14.50
C LYS A 165 8.96 -15.74 -13.52
N ASN A 166 9.42 -14.56 -13.89
CA ASN A 166 10.29 -13.69 -13.08
C ASN A 166 9.53 -12.63 -12.25
N ARG A 167 8.20 -12.61 -12.29
CA ARG A 167 7.39 -11.66 -11.49
C ARG A 167 6.95 -12.29 -10.18
N LEU A 168 7.33 -11.65 -9.08
CA LEU A 168 6.81 -11.85 -7.73
C LEU A 168 5.77 -10.77 -7.43
N ALA A 169 4.53 -11.15 -7.15
CA ALA A 169 3.46 -10.23 -6.79
C ALA A 169 2.88 -10.57 -5.41
N VAL A 170 2.49 -9.53 -4.68
CA VAL A 170 1.74 -9.65 -3.44
C VAL A 170 0.47 -8.82 -3.55
N GLU A 171 -0.66 -9.43 -3.24
CA GLU A 171 -1.95 -8.76 -3.18
C GLU A 171 -2.44 -8.71 -1.75
N PHE A 172 -2.82 -7.52 -1.30
CA PHE A 172 -3.24 -7.26 0.07
C PHE A 172 -4.71 -6.88 0.12
N PHE A 173 -5.45 -7.47 1.04
CA PHE A 173 -6.74 -6.93 1.44
C PHE A 173 -6.52 -5.58 2.14
N HIS A 174 -7.08 -4.52 1.59
CA HIS A 174 -6.75 -3.14 2.00
C HIS A 174 -7.05 -2.82 3.49
N ALA A 175 -7.77 -3.71 4.20
CA ALA A 175 -7.96 -3.57 5.63
C ALA A 175 -6.71 -3.88 6.49
N VAL A 176 -5.65 -4.44 5.93
CA VAL A 176 -4.45 -4.81 6.72
C VAL A 176 -3.32 -3.81 6.59
N THR A 177 -3.19 -3.17 5.44
CA THR A 177 -2.09 -2.23 5.16
C THR A 177 -2.45 -1.28 4.03
N ASP A 178 -1.74 -0.17 3.93
CA ASP A 178 -1.76 0.75 2.78
C ASP A 178 -0.61 0.45 1.80
N GLY A 179 -0.53 1.25 0.72
CA GLY A 179 0.51 1.07 -0.30
C GLY A 179 1.93 1.16 0.26
N THR A 180 2.17 1.99 1.27
CA THR A 180 3.48 2.14 1.92
C THR A 180 3.87 0.89 2.71
N GLY A 181 2.98 0.40 3.57
CA GLY A 181 3.24 -0.81 4.36
C GLY A 181 3.35 -2.05 3.47
N GLY A 182 2.51 -2.16 2.43
CA GLY A 182 2.60 -3.24 1.44
C GLY A 182 3.91 -3.21 0.66
N LEU A 183 4.41 -2.02 0.29
CA LEU A 183 5.70 -1.87 -0.40
C LEU A 183 6.88 -2.28 0.49
N ILE A 184 6.84 -1.94 1.77
CA ILE A 184 7.84 -2.37 2.76
C ILE A 184 7.84 -3.91 2.89
N PHE A 185 6.65 -4.53 2.92
CA PHE A 185 6.52 -5.98 2.92
C PHE A 185 7.14 -6.61 1.66
N LEU A 186 6.77 -6.14 0.46
CA LEU A 186 7.30 -6.67 -0.80
C LEU A 186 8.82 -6.53 -0.88
N LYS A 187 9.38 -5.36 -0.52
CA LYS A 187 10.82 -5.15 -0.49
C LYS A 187 11.53 -6.12 0.45
N THR A 188 10.99 -6.31 1.65
CA THR A 188 11.59 -7.20 2.66
C THR A 188 11.50 -8.67 2.23
N LEU A 189 10.37 -9.10 1.64
CA LEU A 189 10.21 -10.45 1.07
C LEU A 189 11.22 -10.68 -0.07
N THR A 190 11.33 -9.72 -0.99
CA THR A 190 12.26 -9.82 -2.11
C THR A 190 13.71 -9.83 -1.63
N ALA A 191 14.06 -9.01 -0.62
CA ALA A 191 15.40 -9.01 -0.02
C ALA A 191 15.74 -10.35 0.63
N GLU A 192 14.81 -10.95 1.37
CA GLU A 192 15.01 -12.27 1.96
C GLU A 192 15.16 -13.35 0.90
N TYR A 193 14.32 -13.33 -0.14
CA TYR A 193 14.40 -14.23 -1.28
C TYR A 193 15.77 -14.17 -1.97
N LEU A 194 16.23 -12.95 -2.31
CA LEU A 194 17.53 -12.75 -2.97
C LEU A 194 18.69 -13.16 -2.07
N SER A 195 18.61 -12.88 -0.78
CA SER A 195 19.63 -13.31 0.20
C SER A 195 19.75 -14.83 0.25
N GLN A 196 18.62 -15.55 0.25
CA GLN A 196 18.64 -17.02 0.26
C GLN A 196 19.06 -17.61 -1.09
N LYS A 197 18.61 -17.03 -2.21
CA LYS A 197 18.91 -17.55 -3.55
C LYS A 197 20.39 -17.38 -3.93
N TYR A 198 20.97 -16.23 -3.61
CA TYR A 198 22.32 -15.86 -4.06
C TYR A 198 23.37 -15.80 -2.93
N GLY A 199 22.97 -16.03 -1.67
CA GLY A 199 23.89 -15.92 -0.53
C GLY A 199 24.37 -14.49 -0.25
N ILE A 200 23.69 -13.45 -0.74
CA ILE A 200 24.08 -12.06 -0.60
C ILE A 200 23.48 -11.43 0.67
N GLN A 201 24.24 -10.52 1.26
CA GLN A 201 23.75 -9.72 2.38
C GLN A 201 23.07 -8.46 1.87
N ILE A 202 21.79 -8.30 2.17
CA ILE A 202 21.02 -7.10 1.84
C ILE A 202 20.74 -6.34 3.14
N PRO A 203 21.19 -5.08 3.28
CA PRO A 203 21.04 -4.31 4.50
C PRO A 203 19.56 -3.93 4.76
N ALA A 204 19.23 -3.70 6.04
CA ALA A 204 17.93 -3.21 6.49
C ALA A 204 17.86 -1.68 6.33
N GLU A 205 17.68 -1.23 5.10
CA GLU A 205 17.61 0.18 4.72
C GLU A 205 16.61 0.42 3.60
N ARG A 206 16.31 1.67 3.28
CA ARG A 206 15.44 2.08 2.16
C ARG A 206 14.10 1.35 2.15
N GLY A 207 13.55 1.02 3.33
CA GLY A 207 12.28 0.32 3.49
C GLY A 207 12.35 -1.21 3.47
N VAL A 208 13.55 -1.79 3.42
CA VAL A 208 13.77 -3.20 3.77
C VAL A 208 13.94 -3.27 5.29
N LEU A 209 13.15 -4.11 5.97
CA LEU A 209 13.24 -4.28 7.41
C LEU A 209 14.23 -5.40 7.79
N GLY A 210 14.80 -5.30 8.99
CA GLY A 210 15.63 -6.36 9.57
C GLY A 210 14.82 -7.65 9.69
N ARG A 211 15.15 -8.65 8.88
CA ARG A 211 14.31 -9.85 8.67
C ARG A 211 14.25 -10.76 9.90
N LEU A 212 15.28 -10.73 10.72
CA LEU A 212 15.36 -11.52 11.96
C LEU A 212 15.04 -10.70 13.22
N GLU A 213 14.75 -9.41 13.06
CA GLU A 213 14.38 -8.52 14.15
C GLU A 213 12.93 -8.72 14.58
N ASP A 214 12.64 -8.47 15.84
CA ASP A 214 11.25 -8.39 16.30
C ASP A 214 10.55 -7.15 15.75
N PRO A 215 9.25 -7.23 15.47
CA PRO A 215 8.47 -6.07 15.10
C PRO A 215 8.49 -5.00 16.19
N ASP A 216 8.72 -3.75 15.79
CA ASP A 216 8.58 -2.61 16.68
C ASP A 216 7.09 -2.43 17.05
N PRO A 217 6.74 -2.16 18.31
CA PRO A 217 5.36 -1.88 18.71
C PRO A 217 4.69 -0.76 17.89
N GLU A 218 5.44 0.28 17.48
CA GLU A 218 4.91 1.35 16.62
C GLU A 218 4.48 0.87 15.23
N GLU A 219 5.08 -0.20 14.71
CA GLU A 219 4.68 -0.79 13.42
C GLU A 219 3.28 -1.41 13.45
N LEU A 220 2.78 -1.74 14.64
CA LEU A 220 1.49 -2.36 14.89
C LEU A 220 0.40 -1.35 15.32
N GLU A 221 0.76 -0.09 15.54
CA GLU A 221 -0.11 0.94 16.09
C GLU A 221 -1.20 1.38 15.10
N ASP A 222 -2.40 1.70 15.62
CA ASP A 222 -3.40 2.51 14.91
C ASP A 222 -3.11 4.00 15.12
N SER A 223 -2.28 4.58 14.27
CA SER A 223 -1.82 5.96 14.39
C SER A 223 -2.93 7.00 14.21
N PHE A 224 -4.10 6.66 13.66
CA PHE A 224 -5.24 7.57 13.60
C PHE A 224 -5.71 7.99 15.00
N LEU A 225 -5.68 7.08 15.97
CA LEU A 225 -6.10 7.37 17.34
C LEU A 225 -5.14 8.34 18.03
N ARG A 226 -3.86 8.29 17.70
CA ARG A 226 -2.80 9.16 18.26
C ARG A 226 -2.94 10.61 17.79
N TYR A 227 -3.32 10.81 16.53
CA TYR A 227 -3.35 12.14 15.89
C TYR A 227 -4.76 12.73 15.72
N ALA A 228 -5.80 12.11 16.30
CA ALA A 228 -7.16 12.62 16.26
C ALA A 228 -7.31 13.88 17.14
N GLY A 229 -7.59 15.02 16.52
CA GLY A 229 -7.90 16.28 17.20
C GLY A 229 -9.32 16.32 17.76
N GLN A 230 -9.75 17.51 18.25
CA GLN A 230 -11.11 17.75 18.75
C GLN A 230 -12.02 18.35 17.67
N ILE A 231 -11.46 19.12 16.74
CA ILE A 231 -12.20 19.81 15.67
C ILE A 231 -12.41 18.83 14.51
N THR A 232 -13.65 18.75 14.03
CA THR A 232 -14.03 17.89 12.91
C THR A 232 -14.21 18.68 11.63
N ALA A 233 -13.83 18.06 10.48
CA ALA A 233 -14.04 18.63 9.16
C ALA A 233 -15.40 18.22 8.58
N SER A 234 -15.99 19.06 7.71
CA SER A 234 -17.21 18.73 6.98
C SER A 234 -16.94 17.63 5.94
N ARG A 235 -17.91 16.72 5.76
CA ARG A 235 -17.89 15.68 4.73
C ARG A 235 -18.80 15.97 3.54
N LYS A 236 -19.42 17.17 3.50
CA LYS A 236 -20.30 17.53 2.38
C LYS A 236 -19.44 17.78 1.13
N GLU A 237 -19.61 16.95 0.15
CA GLU A 237 -18.99 17.06 -1.17
C GLU A 237 -20.01 16.78 -2.25
N GLN A 238 -19.88 17.46 -3.41
CA GLN A 238 -20.73 17.18 -4.55
C GLN A 238 -20.39 15.81 -5.16
N THR A 239 -21.42 15.15 -5.71
CA THR A 239 -21.25 13.91 -6.47
C THR A 239 -20.44 14.17 -7.74
N ALA A 240 -19.38 13.39 -7.96
CA ALA A 240 -18.52 13.49 -9.12
C ALA A 240 -19.21 12.95 -10.40
N TYR A 241 -18.63 13.27 -11.54
CA TYR A 241 -18.92 12.59 -12.79
C TYR A 241 -18.46 11.13 -12.72
N HIS A 242 -19.29 10.20 -13.16
CA HIS A 242 -18.94 8.79 -13.23
C HIS A 242 -18.79 8.35 -14.67
N LEU A 243 -17.65 7.76 -14.97
CA LEU A 243 -17.40 7.06 -16.20
C LEU A 243 -18.31 5.82 -16.27
N SER A 244 -18.81 5.50 -17.45
CA SER A 244 -19.65 4.34 -17.68
C SER A 244 -19.23 3.66 -18.98
N GLY A 245 -19.47 2.36 -19.06
CA GLY A 245 -19.15 1.55 -20.24
C GLY A 245 -19.79 0.17 -20.11
N THR A 246 -19.47 -0.71 -21.05
CA THR A 246 -19.91 -2.10 -21.08
C THR A 246 -19.07 -2.92 -20.11
N PRO A 247 -19.65 -3.54 -19.07
CA PRO A 247 -18.89 -4.36 -18.14
C PRO A 247 -18.13 -5.50 -18.83
N GLU A 248 -16.91 -5.74 -18.40
CA GLU A 248 -16.16 -6.92 -18.81
C GLU A 248 -16.82 -8.20 -18.27
N PRO A 249 -16.92 -9.26 -19.11
CA PRO A 249 -17.42 -10.55 -18.65
C PRO A 249 -16.49 -11.19 -17.63
N ASP A 250 -17.03 -12.10 -16.85
CA ASP A 250 -16.27 -12.95 -15.89
C ASP A 250 -15.43 -12.19 -14.87
N GLY A 251 -15.69 -10.90 -14.66
CA GLY A 251 -14.93 -10.05 -13.75
C GLY A 251 -13.50 -9.79 -14.19
N PHE A 252 -13.24 -9.91 -15.50
CA PHE A 252 -11.94 -9.58 -16.08
C PHE A 252 -11.59 -8.11 -15.82
N LEU A 253 -10.32 -7.87 -15.52
CA LEU A 253 -9.80 -6.53 -15.32
C LEU A 253 -8.75 -6.24 -16.40
N ASP A 254 -9.05 -5.25 -17.22
CA ASP A 254 -8.10 -4.72 -18.18
C ASP A 254 -7.07 -3.85 -17.45
N LEU A 255 -5.82 -4.11 -17.73
CA LEU A 255 -4.68 -3.32 -17.25
C LEU A 255 -3.97 -2.69 -18.44
N THR A 256 -3.87 -1.39 -18.45
CA THR A 256 -3.03 -0.63 -19.37
C THR A 256 -1.94 0.07 -18.59
N THR A 257 -0.69 -0.26 -18.88
CA THR A 257 0.48 0.37 -18.27
C THR A 257 1.11 1.34 -19.24
N LEU A 258 1.21 2.62 -18.84
CA LEU A 258 1.96 3.62 -19.58
C LEU A 258 3.32 3.81 -18.89
N MET A 259 4.40 3.70 -19.67
CA MET A 259 5.76 3.83 -19.19
C MET A 259 6.39 5.11 -19.75
N LEU A 260 6.91 5.95 -18.87
CA LEU A 260 7.52 7.24 -19.21
C LEU A 260 8.87 7.40 -18.51
N PRO A 261 9.86 8.06 -19.13
CA PRO A 261 11.06 8.50 -18.42
C PRO A 261 10.69 9.47 -17.29
N VAL A 262 11.13 9.19 -16.08
CA VAL A 262 10.85 10.01 -14.88
C VAL A 262 11.30 11.45 -15.08
N ASP A 263 12.48 11.67 -15.68
CA ASP A 263 13.04 13.00 -15.85
C ASP A 263 12.24 13.83 -16.86
N ALA A 264 11.70 13.22 -17.92
CA ALA A 264 10.81 13.91 -18.85
C ALA A 264 9.51 14.37 -18.15
N VAL A 265 8.94 13.52 -17.31
CA VAL A 265 7.73 13.88 -16.53
C VAL A 265 8.05 14.97 -15.51
N LYS A 266 9.20 14.90 -14.81
CA LYS A 266 9.64 15.94 -13.87
C LYS A 266 9.85 17.29 -14.57
N ALA A 267 10.47 17.28 -15.75
CA ALA A 267 10.69 18.49 -16.54
C ALA A 267 9.35 19.15 -16.91
N LYS A 268 8.38 18.36 -17.39
CA LYS A 268 7.03 18.86 -17.69
C LYS A 268 6.30 19.37 -16.46
N ALA A 269 6.31 18.65 -15.35
CA ALA A 269 5.70 19.12 -14.12
C ALA A 269 6.29 20.46 -13.67
N LYS A 270 7.61 20.64 -13.80
CA LYS A 270 8.30 21.89 -13.50
C LYS A 270 7.89 23.05 -14.44
N GLU A 271 7.67 22.79 -15.74
CA GLU A 271 7.15 23.78 -16.69
C GLU A 271 5.79 24.33 -16.25
N PHE A 272 4.93 23.49 -15.68
CA PHE A 272 3.62 23.89 -15.13
C PHE A 272 3.69 24.40 -13.69
N GLY A 273 4.87 24.38 -13.04
CA GLY A 273 5.05 24.84 -11.66
C GLY A 273 4.41 23.95 -10.60
N VAL A 274 4.30 22.64 -10.87
CA VAL A 274 3.62 21.68 -9.99
C VAL A 274 4.50 20.45 -9.70
N SER A 275 4.14 19.68 -8.67
CA SER A 275 4.77 18.39 -8.39
C SER A 275 4.38 17.34 -9.42
N VAL A 276 5.15 16.24 -9.52
CA VAL A 276 4.85 15.12 -10.42
C VAL A 276 3.45 14.53 -10.17
N THR A 277 3.07 14.36 -8.91
CA THR A 277 1.74 13.84 -8.55
C THR A 277 0.63 14.80 -8.99
N GLU A 278 0.80 16.09 -8.77
CA GLU A 278 -0.16 17.12 -9.20
C GLU A 278 -0.27 17.18 -10.73
N PHE A 279 0.86 17.05 -11.42
CA PHE A 279 0.89 17.04 -12.89
C PHE A 279 0.11 15.83 -13.45
N ILE A 280 0.42 14.61 -12.99
CA ILE A 280 -0.29 13.40 -13.45
C ILE A 280 -1.79 13.47 -13.10
N ALA A 281 -2.14 14.00 -11.93
CA ALA A 281 -3.54 14.23 -11.56
C ALA A 281 -4.22 15.24 -12.49
N ALA A 282 -3.55 16.33 -12.85
CA ALA A 282 -4.08 17.33 -13.77
C ALA A 282 -4.28 16.76 -15.19
N VAL A 283 -3.33 15.95 -15.68
CA VAL A 283 -3.46 15.21 -16.96
C VAL A 283 -4.65 14.25 -16.91
N MET A 284 -4.83 13.53 -15.81
CA MET A 284 -5.97 12.63 -15.62
C MET A 284 -7.30 13.40 -15.60
N MET A 285 -7.37 14.52 -14.88
CA MET A 285 -8.55 15.38 -14.84
C MET A 285 -8.87 15.96 -16.22
N LYS A 286 -7.86 16.35 -16.99
CA LYS A 286 -8.01 16.83 -18.37
C LYS A 286 -8.60 15.72 -19.26
N ALA A 287 -8.06 14.52 -19.19
CA ALA A 287 -8.53 13.37 -19.95
C ALA A 287 -10.01 13.04 -19.64
N ILE A 288 -10.39 13.05 -18.35
CA ILE A 288 -11.78 12.82 -17.93
C ILE A 288 -12.69 13.98 -18.40
N SER A 289 -12.23 15.22 -18.33
CA SER A 289 -12.99 16.39 -18.78
C SER A 289 -13.25 16.37 -20.28
N ASP A 290 -12.24 15.98 -21.07
CA ASP A 290 -12.36 15.84 -22.52
C ASP A 290 -13.36 14.73 -22.87
N LEU A 291 -13.25 13.59 -22.22
CA LEU A 291 -14.18 12.47 -22.38
C LEU A 291 -15.62 12.85 -21.94
N GLN A 292 -15.78 13.59 -20.85
CA GLN A 292 -17.10 14.12 -20.45
C GLN A 292 -17.65 15.08 -21.52
N THR A 293 -16.77 15.90 -22.14
CA THR A 293 -17.16 16.85 -23.18
C THR A 293 -17.63 16.16 -24.44
N GLU A 294 -17.01 15.04 -24.80
CA GLU A 294 -17.42 14.22 -25.95
C GLU A 294 -18.73 13.49 -25.69
N LYS A 295 -18.91 12.90 -24.51
CA LYS A 295 -20.05 12.02 -24.19
C LYS A 295 -21.30 12.74 -23.68
N VAL A 296 -21.16 13.89 -23.03
CA VAL A 296 -22.26 14.55 -22.33
C VAL A 296 -22.57 15.90 -22.97
N PRO A 297 -23.80 16.13 -23.49
CA PRO A 297 -24.19 17.44 -24.03
C PRO A 297 -23.99 18.56 -23.00
N ARG A 298 -23.55 19.75 -23.45
CA ARG A 298 -23.17 20.87 -22.57
C ARG A 298 -24.22 21.20 -21.52
N ARG A 299 -25.52 21.22 -21.88
CA ARG A 299 -26.65 21.49 -20.97
C ARG A 299 -26.81 20.45 -19.85
N MET A 300 -26.23 19.24 -20.00
CA MET A 300 -26.32 18.13 -19.06
C MET A 300 -25.04 17.93 -18.24
N ARG A 301 -23.95 18.65 -18.53
CA ARG A 301 -22.67 18.60 -17.80
C ARG A 301 -22.80 19.33 -16.47
N ARG A 302 -23.37 18.70 -15.46
CA ARG A 302 -23.61 19.30 -14.13
C ARG A 302 -22.75 18.73 -13.03
N ARG A 303 -22.05 17.61 -13.27
CA ARG A 303 -21.24 16.92 -12.27
C ARG A 303 -19.76 17.28 -12.47
N PRO A 304 -19.08 17.69 -11.39
CA PRO A 304 -17.65 18.04 -11.46
C PRO A 304 -16.80 16.81 -11.77
N VAL A 305 -15.68 17.05 -12.45
CA VAL A 305 -14.59 16.08 -12.59
C VAL A 305 -13.73 16.15 -11.34
N LYS A 306 -13.59 15.03 -10.65
CA LYS A 306 -12.86 14.90 -9.40
C LYS A 306 -11.94 13.70 -9.44
N VAL A 307 -10.70 13.84 -8.99
CA VAL A 307 -9.76 12.75 -8.81
C VAL A 307 -9.38 12.64 -7.34
N LEU A 308 -9.53 11.46 -6.76
CA LEU A 308 -9.12 11.20 -5.39
C LEU A 308 -7.62 10.90 -5.36
N LEU A 309 -6.87 11.68 -4.60
CA LEU A 309 -5.44 11.56 -4.39
C LEU A 309 -5.17 11.13 -2.95
N PRO A 310 -4.78 9.88 -2.70
CA PRO A 310 -4.34 9.46 -1.38
C PRO A 310 -3.10 10.21 -0.93
N VAL A 311 -3.07 10.57 0.34
CA VAL A 311 -1.95 11.24 1.01
C VAL A 311 -1.42 10.35 2.11
N ASN A 312 -0.12 10.04 2.03
CA ASN A 312 0.57 9.32 3.09
C ASN A 312 0.77 10.23 4.31
N LEU A 313 0.06 9.95 5.39
CA LEU A 313 0.10 10.78 6.59
C LEU A 313 1.42 10.69 7.36
N ARG A 314 2.27 9.70 7.08
CA ARG A 314 3.60 9.57 7.71
C ARG A 314 4.54 10.72 7.34
N GLY A 315 4.27 11.43 6.24
CA GLY A 315 4.98 12.65 5.86
C GLY A 315 4.59 13.87 6.69
N LEU A 316 3.39 13.88 7.28
CA LEU A 316 2.87 14.98 8.11
C LEU A 316 2.95 14.67 9.61
N PHE A 317 2.84 13.41 9.97
CA PHE A 317 2.80 12.93 11.35
C PHE A 317 3.81 11.80 11.55
N PRO A 318 4.78 11.95 12.46
CA PRO A 318 5.76 10.89 12.74
C PRO A 318 5.08 9.59 13.12
N SER A 319 5.24 8.55 12.30
CA SER A 319 4.68 7.22 12.55
C SER A 319 5.47 6.16 11.78
N ARG A 320 5.73 5.04 12.43
CA ARG A 320 6.37 3.85 11.85
C ARG A 320 5.36 2.74 11.54
N THR A 321 4.05 3.00 11.69
CA THR A 321 3.01 2.00 11.47
C THR A 321 3.08 1.39 10.06
N LEU A 322 2.95 0.08 9.98
CA LEU A 322 2.81 -0.66 8.73
C LEU A 322 1.34 -0.86 8.34
N ARG A 323 0.42 -0.40 9.18
CA ARG A 323 -1.02 -0.44 8.96
C ARG A 323 -1.48 0.75 8.11
N ASN A 324 -2.78 0.86 7.84
CA ASN A 324 -3.30 2.02 7.10
C ASN A 324 -3.06 3.31 7.88
N PHE A 325 -2.36 4.25 7.26
CA PHE A 325 -2.20 5.61 7.77
C PHE A 325 -2.15 6.59 6.60
N ALA A 326 -3.25 6.65 5.85
CA ALA A 326 -3.42 7.53 4.71
C ALA A 326 -4.76 8.28 4.80
N SER A 327 -4.80 9.48 4.26
CA SER A 327 -5.99 10.29 4.03
C SER A 327 -6.09 10.58 2.53
N TYR A 328 -6.91 11.54 2.12
CA TYR A 328 -7.04 11.89 0.71
C TYR A 328 -7.36 13.38 0.54
N VAL A 329 -7.01 13.87 -0.66
CA VAL A 329 -7.44 15.17 -1.19
C VAL A 329 -8.18 14.90 -2.50
N THR A 330 -9.20 15.71 -2.77
CA THR A 330 -10.04 15.51 -3.97
C THR A 330 -10.15 16.82 -4.75
N PRO A 331 -9.12 17.18 -5.57
CA PRO A 331 -9.22 18.33 -6.45
C PRO A 331 -10.37 18.14 -7.44
N GLU A 332 -11.03 19.26 -7.77
CA GLU A 332 -12.21 19.26 -8.65
C GLU A 332 -12.20 20.41 -9.64
N ILE A 333 -12.75 20.17 -10.83
CA ILE A 333 -13.13 21.20 -11.80
C ILE A 333 -14.61 21.08 -12.12
N ASP A 334 -15.31 22.22 -12.22
CA ASP A 334 -16.73 22.29 -12.48
C ASP A 334 -16.99 22.64 -13.95
N PRO A 335 -17.51 21.70 -14.77
CA PRO A 335 -17.73 21.93 -16.21
C PRO A 335 -18.80 22.98 -16.49
N ARG A 336 -19.57 23.42 -15.50
CA ARG A 336 -20.54 24.54 -15.64
C ARG A 336 -19.86 25.88 -15.80
N LEU A 337 -18.62 26.02 -15.32
CA LEU A 337 -17.84 27.25 -15.39
C LEU A 337 -17.09 27.41 -16.73
N GLY A 338 -17.14 26.39 -17.60
CA GLY A 338 -16.50 26.40 -18.90
C GLY A 338 -15.46 25.28 -19.05
N ASP A 339 -14.73 25.33 -20.18
CA ASP A 339 -13.66 24.37 -20.46
C ASP A 339 -12.34 24.88 -19.84
N TYR A 340 -11.56 23.95 -19.28
CA TYR A 340 -10.31 24.25 -18.62
C TYR A 340 -9.12 23.82 -19.48
N SER A 341 -8.13 24.68 -19.62
CA SER A 341 -6.80 24.30 -20.09
C SER A 341 -6.06 23.45 -19.08
N LEU A 342 -5.07 22.68 -19.53
CA LEU A 342 -4.24 21.89 -18.61
C LEU A 342 -3.51 22.78 -17.58
N ALA A 343 -3.08 23.97 -17.98
CA ALA A 343 -2.40 24.90 -17.07
C ALA A 343 -3.33 25.40 -15.93
N GLU A 344 -4.59 25.66 -16.24
CA GLU A 344 -5.60 26.00 -15.21
C GLU A 344 -5.87 24.83 -14.28
N ILE A 345 -6.00 23.60 -14.82
CA ILE A 345 -6.18 22.40 -14.00
C ILE A 345 -4.97 22.18 -13.09
N CYS A 346 -3.74 22.32 -13.59
CA CYS A 346 -2.53 22.22 -12.78
C CYS A 346 -2.56 23.19 -11.59
N LYS A 347 -2.93 24.48 -11.83
CA LYS A 347 -3.07 25.48 -10.75
C LYS A 347 -4.13 25.08 -9.73
N ILE A 348 -5.31 24.62 -10.19
CA ILE A 348 -6.39 24.18 -9.30
C ILE A 348 -5.93 23.01 -8.42
N VAL A 349 -5.30 22.00 -9.01
CA VAL A 349 -4.78 20.83 -8.28
C VAL A 349 -3.73 21.28 -7.25
N HIS A 350 -2.77 22.14 -7.66
CA HIS A 350 -1.72 22.65 -6.79
C HIS A 350 -2.27 23.38 -5.56
N TYR A 351 -3.15 24.35 -5.77
CA TYR A 351 -3.73 25.11 -4.67
C TYR A 351 -4.60 24.22 -3.76
N ARG A 352 -5.35 23.30 -4.33
CA ARG A 352 -6.18 22.37 -3.55
C ARG A 352 -5.32 21.44 -2.70
N MET A 353 -4.24 20.90 -3.30
CA MET A 353 -3.28 20.08 -2.57
C MET A 353 -2.60 20.89 -1.45
N GLY A 354 -2.17 22.10 -1.70
CA GLY A 354 -1.55 22.97 -0.69
C GLY A 354 -2.48 23.29 0.49
N LEU A 355 -3.76 23.55 0.22
CA LEU A 355 -4.74 23.88 1.25
C LEU A 355 -5.18 22.66 2.09
N GLU A 356 -5.38 21.50 1.45
CA GLU A 356 -5.93 20.33 2.11
C GLU A 356 -4.87 19.38 2.66
N ASN A 357 -3.64 19.39 2.10
CA ASN A 357 -2.51 18.59 2.59
C ASN A 357 -1.76 19.30 3.73
N ASP A 358 -2.47 20.07 4.54
CA ASP A 358 -1.96 20.69 5.75
C ASP A 358 -2.23 19.81 6.98
N ALA A 359 -1.31 19.79 7.95
CA ALA A 359 -1.43 18.98 9.15
C ALA A 359 -2.70 19.28 9.96
N ARG A 360 -3.15 20.55 10.01
CA ARG A 360 -4.36 20.95 10.72
C ARG A 360 -5.62 20.39 10.06
N MET A 361 -5.70 20.50 8.72
CA MET A 361 -6.81 19.95 7.95
C MET A 361 -6.85 18.43 8.03
N MET A 362 -5.70 17.77 7.94
CA MET A 362 -5.61 16.31 8.10
C MET A 362 -5.97 15.85 9.49
N THR A 363 -5.55 16.56 10.56
CA THR A 363 -5.99 16.31 11.93
C THR A 363 -7.51 16.41 12.07
N ALA A 364 -8.16 17.42 11.47
CA ALA A 364 -9.61 17.54 11.48
C ALA A 364 -10.33 16.42 10.71
N LYS A 365 -9.79 15.98 9.57
CA LYS A 365 -10.28 14.81 8.82
C LYS A 365 -10.14 13.52 9.66
N ILE A 366 -9.00 13.32 10.32
CA ILE A 366 -8.77 12.21 11.26
C ILE A 366 -9.78 12.24 12.40
N ALA A 367 -9.96 13.40 13.03
CA ALA A 367 -10.92 13.59 14.13
C ALA A 367 -12.35 13.24 13.71
N THR A 368 -12.77 13.62 12.49
CA THR A 368 -14.09 13.29 11.94
C THR A 368 -14.28 11.77 11.80
N ASN A 369 -13.24 11.07 11.37
CA ASN A 369 -13.27 9.62 11.23
C ASN A 369 -13.33 8.92 12.61
N VAL A 370 -12.50 9.35 13.54
CA VAL A 370 -12.42 8.80 14.92
C VAL A 370 -13.67 9.13 15.74
N ALA A 371 -14.28 10.31 15.56
CA ALA A 371 -15.50 10.71 16.26
C ALA A 371 -16.66 9.71 16.04
N SER A 372 -16.78 9.18 14.82
CA SER A 372 -17.79 8.16 14.52
C SER A 372 -17.60 6.87 15.33
N GLU A 373 -16.36 6.53 15.69
CA GLU A 373 -16.05 5.34 16.51
C GLU A 373 -16.31 5.54 18.00
N ARG A 374 -16.23 6.77 18.48
CA ARG A 374 -16.47 7.12 19.88
C ARG A 374 -17.95 7.12 20.25
N SER A 375 -18.85 7.09 19.26
CA SER A 375 -20.30 7.04 19.48
C SER A 375 -20.69 5.77 20.27
N ALA A 376 -21.31 5.95 21.43
CA ALA A 376 -21.77 4.85 22.27
C ALA A 376 -22.81 3.97 21.54
N VAL A 377 -23.69 4.60 20.75
CA VAL A 377 -24.70 3.90 19.94
C VAL A 377 -24.02 2.97 18.92
N LEU A 378 -23.01 3.49 18.18
CA LEU A 378 -22.27 2.66 17.22
C LEU A 378 -21.46 1.56 17.93
N ARG A 379 -20.96 1.77 19.13
CA ARG A 379 -20.25 0.73 19.87
C ARG A 379 -21.15 -0.42 20.27
N ALA A 380 -22.34 -0.12 20.80
CA ALA A 380 -23.30 -1.12 21.27
C ALA A 380 -24.08 -1.83 20.16
N MET A 381 -24.10 -1.29 18.94
CA MET A 381 -24.83 -1.85 17.81
C MET A 381 -24.23 -3.19 17.34
N PRO A 382 -25.00 -4.27 17.17
CA PRO A 382 -24.54 -5.53 16.62
C PRO A 382 -23.94 -5.38 15.21
N LEU A 383 -22.93 -6.22 14.90
CA LEU A 383 -22.15 -6.11 13.66
C LEU A 383 -23.00 -6.22 12.38
N PHE A 384 -24.06 -7.04 12.37
CA PHE A 384 -24.91 -7.20 11.19
C PHE A 384 -25.66 -5.89 10.85
N ILE A 385 -26.14 -5.14 11.85
CA ILE A 385 -26.79 -3.86 11.67
C ILE A 385 -25.75 -2.80 11.22
N LYS A 386 -24.56 -2.79 11.87
CA LYS A 386 -23.46 -1.91 11.46
C LYS A 386 -23.08 -2.11 9.98
N ASN A 387 -22.99 -3.35 9.52
CA ASN A 387 -22.62 -3.63 8.13
C ASN A 387 -23.64 -3.03 7.15
N ILE A 388 -24.94 -3.11 7.46
CA ILE A 388 -25.99 -2.50 6.62
C ILE A 388 -25.83 -0.97 6.63
N ALA A 389 -25.71 -0.35 7.81
CA ALA A 389 -25.56 1.09 7.93
C ALA A 389 -24.26 1.60 7.26
N MET A 390 -23.14 0.94 7.52
CA MET A 390 -21.84 1.32 6.92
C MET A 390 -21.84 1.15 5.41
N LYS A 391 -22.46 0.08 4.90
CA LYS A 391 -22.62 -0.12 3.47
C LYS A 391 -23.47 0.98 2.83
N ALA A 392 -24.61 1.33 3.44
CA ALA A 392 -25.46 2.43 2.96
C ALA A 392 -24.70 3.77 2.94
N VAL A 393 -23.95 4.08 4.00
CA VAL A 393 -23.11 5.28 4.06
C VAL A 393 -22.01 5.25 3.00
N PHE A 394 -21.36 4.10 2.80
CA PHE A 394 -20.33 3.95 1.77
C PHE A 394 -20.90 4.11 0.35
N ASP A 395 -22.06 3.49 0.07
CA ASP A 395 -22.72 3.56 -1.23
C ASP A 395 -23.24 4.98 -1.54
N LEU A 396 -23.66 5.75 -0.53
CA LEU A 396 -24.21 7.10 -0.69
C LEU A 396 -23.14 8.18 -0.67
N VAL A 397 -22.12 8.02 0.15
CA VAL A 397 -21.15 9.09 0.45
C VAL A 397 -19.74 8.74 -0.02
N GLY A 398 -19.32 7.48 0.02
CA GLY A 398 -17.94 7.07 -0.25
C GLY A 398 -17.60 7.03 -1.74
N GLU A 399 -18.32 6.21 -2.51
CA GLU A 399 -18.00 5.95 -3.93
C GLU A 399 -18.43 7.05 -4.90
N CYS A 400 -19.29 7.98 -4.46
CA CYS A 400 -19.81 9.04 -5.34
C CYS A 400 -18.93 10.29 -5.38
N LYS A 401 -17.83 10.33 -4.62
CA LYS A 401 -17.05 11.55 -4.42
C LYS A 401 -15.97 11.80 -5.47
N SER A 402 -15.57 10.80 -6.22
CA SER A 402 -14.54 10.93 -7.24
C SER A 402 -14.85 10.13 -8.48
N CYS A 403 -14.29 10.54 -9.62
CA CYS A 403 -14.37 9.79 -10.89
C CYS A 403 -13.51 8.51 -10.80
N LEU A 404 -12.35 8.62 -10.18
CA LEU A 404 -11.42 7.52 -9.91
C LEU A 404 -10.46 7.91 -8.76
N CYS A 405 -9.72 6.91 -8.28
CA CYS A 405 -8.58 7.09 -7.39
C CYS A 405 -7.28 7.03 -8.20
N LEU A 406 -6.38 8.00 -8.01
CA LEU A 406 -5.02 8.02 -8.53
C LEU A 406 -4.05 7.99 -7.35
N SER A 407 -3.41 6.85 -7.13
CA SER A 407 -2.48 6.65 -6.03
C SER A 407 -1.04 6.58 -6.54
N ASN A 408 -0.18 7.48 -6.08
CA ASN A 408 1.22 7.53 -6.45
C ASN A 408 2.11 7.17 -5.26
N LEU A 409 2.85 6.06 -5.35
CA LEU A 409 3.84 5.64 -4.34
C LEU A 409 5.19 6.36 -4.50
N GLY A 410 5.37 7.11 -5.60
CA GLY A 410 6.61 7.83 -5.87
C GLY A 410 7.75 6.94 -6.33
N LEU A 411 8.98 7.40 -6.09
CA LEU A 411 10.21 6.70 -6.45
C LEU A 411 10.49 5.59 -5.44
N VAL A 412 10.54 4.36 -5.92
CA VAL A 412 11.01 3.22 -5.11
C VAL A 412 12.52 3.29 -5.02
N GLN A 413 13.03 3.21 -3.81
CA GLN A 413 14.45 3.04 -3.54
C GLN A 413 14.67 1.65 -2.97
N LEU A 414 15.66 0.93 -3.49
CA LEU A 414 16.09 -0.38 -3.00
C LEU A 414 17.54 -0.29 -2.52
N PRO A 415 17.97 -1.13 -1.57
CA PRO A 415 19.38 -1.29 -1.25
C PRO A 415 20.22 -1.59 -2.48
N ASP A 416 21.42 -1.05 -2.56
CA ASP A 416 22.28 -1.19 -3.75
C ASP A 416 22.61 -2.65 -4.07
N ALA A 417 22.74 -3.50 -3.04
CA ALA A 417 22.92 -4.94 -3.20
C ALA A 417 21.70 -5.67 -3.81
N MET A 418 20.50 -5.08 -3.74
CA MET A 418 19.25 -5.65 -4.24
C MET A 418 18.87 -5.11 -5.62
N ALA A 419 19.17 -3.83 -5.88
CA ALA A 419 18.74 -3.12 -7.09
C ALA A 419 19.05 -3.84 -8.41
N PRO A 420 20.25 -4.45 -8.63
CA PRO A 420 20.58 -5.13 -9.89
C PRO A 420 19.70 -6.34 -10.23
N TYR A 421 19.01 -6.91 -9.24
CA TYR A 421 18.15 -8.09 -9.42
C TYR A 421 16.70 -7.75 -9.70
N VAL A 422 16.31 -6.45 -9.67
CA VAL A 422 14.94 -5.99 -9.87
C VAL A 422 14.85 -5.20 -11.16
N ALA A 423 14.22 -5.76 -12.16
CA ALA A 423 14.05 -5.12 -13.48
C ALA A 423 12.87 -4.14 -13.52
N ARG A 424 11.80 -4.37 -12.74
CA ARG A 424 10.59 -3.56 -12.76
C ARG A 424 9.82 -3.65 -11.44
N MET A 425 9.13 -2.56 -11.09
CA MET A 425 8.18 -2.51 -9.99
C MET A 425 6.83 -2.02 -10.49
N ASP A 426 5.73 -2.65 -10.05
CA ASP A 426 4.38 -2.22 -10.39
C ASP A 426 3.52 -2.04 -9.14
N PHE A 427 2.61 -1.08 -9.23
CA PHE A 427 1.58 -0.83 -8.22
C PHE A 427 0.22 -0.73 -8.89
N ILE A 428 -0.71 -1.61 -8.53
CA ILE A 428 -2.04 -1.71 -9.12
C ILE A 428 -3.06 -1.64 -7.99
N ILE A 429 -3.99 -0.70 -8.08
CA ILE A 429 -5.11 -0.57 -7.16
C ILE A 429 -6.38 -1.09 -7.82
N GLY A 430 -7.21 -1.83 -7.08
CA GLY A 430 -8.44 -2.40 -7.64
C GLY A 430 -9.46 -1.34 -8.04
N VAL A 431 -10.36 -1.68 -8.95
CA VAL A 431 -11.50 -0.82 -9.32
C VAL A 431 -12.46 -0.66 -8.15
N GLN A 432 -13.31 0.37 -8.18
CA GLN A 432 -14.39 0.57 -7.23
C GLN A 432 -15.73 0.12 -7.84
N ALA A 433 -16.71 -0.15 -7.01
CA ALA A 433 -17.98 -0.68 -7.49
C ALA A 433 -18.78 0.30 -8.39
N LYS A 434 -18.59 1.61 -8.19
CA LYS A 434 -19.24 2.67 -9.01
C LYS A 434 -18.25 3.46 -9.87
N ALA A 435 -16.94 3.26 -9.70
CA ALA A 435 -15.91 3.86 -10.53
C ALA A 435 -15.15 2.73 -11.25
N PRO A 436 -15.39 2.56 -12.56
CA PRO A 436 -14.84 1.43 -13.31
C PRO A 436 -13.34 1.55 -13.58
N HIS A 437 -12.72 2.68 -13.28
CA HIS A 437 -11.30 2.92 -13.47
C HIS A 437 -10.62 3.28 -12.16
N ASN A 438 -9.36 2.88 -12.02
CA ASN A 438 -8.41 3.41 -11.02
C ASN A 438 -7.00 3.44 -11.60
N CYS A 439 -6.11 4.19 -10.95
CA CYS A 439 -4.76 4.40 -11.44
C CYS A 439 -3.75 4.30 -10.30
N GLY A 440 -2.82 3.35 -10.41
CA GLY A 440 -1.66 3.21 -9.53
C GLY A 440 -0.39 3.70 -10.23
N VAL A 441 0.43 4.49 -9.55
CA VAL A 441 1.68 5.04 -10.12
C VAL A 441 2.84 4.66 -9.22
N VAL A 442 3.93 4.23 -9.83
CA VAL A 442 5.20 3.96 -9.15
C VAL A 442 6.36 4.24 -10.10
N SER A 443 7.48 4.68 -9.56
CA SER A 443 8.69 4.91 -10.36
C SER A 443 9.82 4.02 -9.86
N TRP A 444 10.51 3.38 -10.80
CA TRP A 444 11.67 2.54 -10.54
C TRP A 444 12.69 2.70 -11.68
N ASP A 445 13.96 2.79 -11.34
CA ASP A 445 15.10 2.82 -12.27
C ASP A 445 14.89 3.74 -13.48
N GLY A 446 14.59 5.01 -13.20
CA GLY A 446 14.38 6.05 -14.22
C GLY A 446 13.07 5.95 -15.00
N THR A 447 12.25 4.92 -14.81
CA THR A 447 10.97 4.72 -15.48
C THR A 447 9.80 4.91 -14.52
N MET A 448 8.81 5.67 -14.94
CA MET A 448 7.51 5.81 -14.26
C MET A 448 6.52 4.83 -14.91
N TYR A 449 5.91 3.99 -14.09
CA TYR A 449 4.85 3.06 -14.46
C TYR A 449 3.51 3.60 -13.98
N ILE A 450 2.64 3.95 -14.92
CA ILE A 450 1.26 4.40 -14.67
C ILE A 450 0.34 3.24 -15.04
N ASN A 451 -0.17 2.56 -14.04
CA ASN A 451 -1.00 1.38 -14.16
C ASN A 451 -2.47 1.77 -14.07
N MET A 452 -3.13 1.87 -15.21
CA MET A 452 -4.58 2.12 -15.31
C MET A 452 -5.32 0.78 -15.38
N ILE A 453 -6.24 0.57 -14.45
CA ILE A 453 -7.08 -0.63 -14.41
C ILE A 453 -8.54 -0.26 -14.65
N ARG A 454 -9.27 -1.09 -15.41
CA ARG A 454 -10.69 -0.93 -15.63
C ARG A 454 -11.42 -2.27 -15.65
N ASN A 455 -12.74 -2.23 -15.42
CA ASN A 455 -13.66 -3.38 -15.52
C ASN A 455 -14.75 -3.19 -16.60
N ILE A 456 -14.49 -2.31 -17.56
CA ILE A 456 -15.32 -2.05 -18.72
C ILE A 456 -14.48 -2.21 -20.00
N ARG A 457 -15.12 -2.54 -21.13
CA ARG A 457 -14.44 -2.86 -22.39
C ARG A 457 -13.77 -1.65 -23.05
N GLU A 458 -14.37 -0.47 -22.91
CA GLU A 458 -13.97 0.73 -23.63
C GLU A 458 -12.71 1.36 -23.03
N PRO A 459 -11.57 1.44 -23.78
CA PRO A 459 -10.32 2.03 -23.31
C PRO A 459 -10.25 3.55 -23.54
N GLU A 460 -11.39 4.23 -23.47
CA GLU A 460 -11.49 5.63 -23.87
C GLU A 460 -10.72 6.56 -22.93
N LEU A 461 -10.76 6.29 -21.62
CA LEU A 461 -10.01 7.10 -20.67
C LEU A 461 -8.50 6.97 -20.89
N GLU A 462 -8.00 5.75 -21.08
CA GLU A 462 -6.59 5.48 -21.38
C GLU A 462 -6.16 6.17 -22.67
N SER A 463 -7.02 6.13 -23.69
CA SER A 463 -6.77 6.80 -24.97
C SER A 463 -6.70 8.32 -24.84
N HIS A 464 -7.60 8.93 -24.06
CA HIS A 464 -7.57 10.38 -23.80
C HIS A 464 -6.33 10.76 -22.96
N PHE A 465 -6.04 9.99 -21.92
CA PHE A 465 -4.87 10.19 -21.09
C PHE A 465 -3.57 10.13 -21.91
N TYR A 466 -3.42 9.08 -22.74
CA TYR A 466 -2.31 8.97 -23.68
C TYR A 466 -2.22 10.18 -24.63
N ARG A 467 -3.34 10.59 -25.21
CA ARG A 467 -3.40 11.73 -26.14
C ARG A 467 -2.90 13.02 -25.49
N VAL A 468 -3.29 13.30 -24.25
CA VAL A 468 -2.81 14.47 -23.52
C VAL A 468 -1.28 14.41 -23.33
N LEU A 469 -0.76 13.26 -22.88
CA LEU A 469 0.68 13.06 -22.70
C LEU A 469 1.45 13.21 -24.03
N HIS A 470 0.94 12.63 -25.11
CA HIS A 470 1.54 12.70 -26.44
C HIS A 470 1.55 14.13 -26.98
N THR A 471 0.47 14.89 -26.80
CA THR A 471 0.40 16.32 -27.21
C THR A 471 1.42 17.18 -26.45
N LEU A 472 1.81 16.78 -25.24
CA LEU A 472 2.86 17.44 -24.46
C LEU A 472 4.28 17.03 -24.90
N GLY A 473 4.43 16.17 -25.90
CA GLY A 473 5.70 15.68 -26.40
C GLY A 473 6.39 14.66 -25.47
N LEU A 474 5.66 14.04 -24.54
CA LEU A 474 6.22 13.03 -23.66
C LEU A 474 6.35 11.69 -24.39
N PRO A 475 7.51 11.01 -24.31
CA PRO A 475 7.67 9.66 -24.88
C PRO A 475 6.97 8.65 -24.00
N VAL A 476 5.94 8.00 -24.54
CA VAL A 476 5.11 7.02 -23.82
C VAL A 476 5.19 5.67 -24.50
N LYS A 477 5.58 4.64 -23.75
CA LYS A 477 5.40 3.24 -24.15
C LYS A 477 4.15 2.69 -23.48
N VAL A 478 3.37 1.88 -24.18
CA VAL A 478 2.11 1.33 -23.67
C VAL A 478 2.13 -0.19 -23.75
N GLU A 479 1.75 -0.84 -22.66
CA GLU A 479 1.49 -2.27 -22.58
C GLU A 479 0.05 -2.48 -22.12
N SER A 480 -0.65 -3.49 -22.64
CA SER A 480 -2.00 -3.82 -22.21
C SER A 480 -2.24 -5.33 -22.26
N ASN A 481 -3.07 -5.82 -21.34
CA ASN A 481 -3.61 -7.19 -21.36
C ASN A 481 -5.01 -7.24 -22.01
N GLN A 482 -5.42 -6.19 -22.71
CA GLN A 482 -6.72 -6.10 -23.36
C GLN A 482 -6.93 -7.29 -24.32
N ARG A 483 -8.10 -7.90 -24.21
CA ARG A 483 -8.50 -8.96 -25.13
C ARG A 483 -9.04 -8.35 -26.42
N TRP A 484 -8.53 -8.82 -27.56
CA TRP A 484 -9.13 -8.53 -28.86
C TRP A 484 -10.28 -9.50 -29.06
N THR A 485 -11.50 -9.01 -28.99
CA THR A 485 -12.73 -9.77 -29.30
C THR A 485 -13.16 -9.52 -30.73
#